data_2f390cb510647fd357926e5c505ae3f5
#
_entry.id   2f390cb510647fd357926e5c505ae3f5
#
_cell.length_a   1.000
_cell.length_b   1.000
_cell.length_c   1.000
_cell.angle_alpha   90.00
_cell.angle_beta   90.00
_cell.angle_gamma   90.00
#
_symmetry.space_group_name_H-M   'P 1'
#
loop_
_entity.id
_entity.type
_entity.pdbx_description
1 polymer ?
#
loop_
_entity_poly.entity_id
_entity_poly.type
_entity_poly.pdbx_seq_one_letter_code
_entity_poly.pdbx_strand_id
1 'polypeptide(L)'
;MDWEGVTFGAFLGVAGTFGMLALAFYPVMRRTFLLWNAVRTFAFCLMGLALFPVELPAFFPTGEARIDIGEIALSIAVGCTGPFLAAYIEERAPYARIRFWLRTMLPIGVLGGVATALAPWWPRLDWLHDLIILAMILGLLVALIVA
;
A
#
# COMPACT_ATOMS: atom_id res chain seq x y z
N MET A 1 16.38 -13.03 23.21
CA MET A 1 15.86 -11.70 22.80
C MET A 1 15.30 -11.90 21.41
N ASP A 2 14.00 -11.71 21.24
CA ASP A 2 13.31 -11.91 19.96
C ASP A 2 13.54 -10.68 19.07
N TRP A 3 14.59 -10.74 18.24
CA TRP A 3 14.95 -9.65 17.34
C TRP A 3 13.90 -9.41 16.25
N GLU A 4 13.16 -10.43 15.87
CA GLU A 4 12.10 -10.31 14.87
C GLU A 4 10.95 -9.46 15.41
N GLY A 5 10.50 -9.75 16.63
CA GLY A 5 9.47 -8.95 17.29
C GLY A 5 9.89 -7.51 17.55
N VAL A 6 11.15 -7.28 17.96
CA VAL A 6 11.69 -5.92 18.17
C VAL A 6 11.75 -5.14 16.86
N THR A 7 12.26 -5.74 15.79
CA THR A 7 12.37 -5.09 14.47
C THR A 7 11.00 -4.78 13.91
N PHE A 8 10.06 -5.71 14.04
CA PHE A 8 8.69 -5.52 13.59
C PHE A 8 7.97 -4.43 14.40
N GLY A 9 8.10 -4.43 15.72
CA GLY A 9 7.55 -3.37 16.58
C GLY A 9 8.11 -1.99 16.24
N ALA A 10 9.42 -1.90 15.98
CA ALA A 10 10.06 -0.67 15.52
C ALA A 10 9.50 -0.22 14.15
N PHE A 11 9.34 -1.14 13.19
CA PHE A 11 8.74 -0.83 11.88
C PHE A 11 7.32 -0.26 12.04
N LEU A 12 6.45 -0.94 12.79
CA LEU A 12 5.09 -0.48 13.02
C LEU A 12 5.04 0.87 13.75
N GLY A 13 5.91 1.06 14.75
CA GLY A 13 6.00 2.30 15.49
C GLY A 13 6.40 3.48 14.61
N VAL A 14 7.45 3.31 13.82
CA VAL A 14 7.92 4.35 12.90
C VAL A 14 6.89 4.61 11.80
N ALA A 15 6.42 3.58 11.11
CA ALA A 15 5.44 3.73 10.04
C ALA A 15 4.12 4.33 10.56
N GLY A 16 3.58 3.81 11.68
CA GLY A 16 2.37 4.34 12.29
C GLY A 16 2.51 5.81 12.69
N THR A 17 3.66 6.20 13.27
CA THR A 17 3.95 7.60 13.61
C THR A 17 3.94 8.49 12.38
N PHE A 18 4.59 8.08 11.28
CA PHE A 18 4.56 8.85 10.03
C PHE A 18 3.15 8.98 9.45
N GLY A 19 2.34 7.92 9.51
CA GLY A 19 0.94 7.95 9.10
C GLY A 19 0.11 8.93 9.93
N MET A 20 0.25 8.88 11.25
CA MET A 20 -0.43 9.79 12.18
C MET A 20 0.00 11.24 12.00
N LEU A 21 1.29 11.51 11.84
CA LEU A 21 1.80 12.86 11.56
C LEU A 21 1.24 13.39 10.24
N ALA A 22 1.19 12.57 9.19
CA ALA A 22 0.60 12.97 7.92
C ALA A 22 -0.88 13.37 8.07
N LEU A 23 -1.67 12.61 8.85
CA LEU A 23 -3.06 12.97 9.17
C LEU A 23 -3.15 14.23 10.00
N ALA A 24 -2.30 14.42 11.00
CA ALA A 24 -2.30 15.59 11.87
C ALA A 24 -1.97 16.88 11.10
N PHE A 25 -1.06 16.81 10.13
CA PHE A 25 -0.69 17.96 9.30
C PHE A 25 -1.66 18.22 8.14
N TYR A 26 -2.45 17.23 7.71
CA TYR A 26 -3.37 17.40 6.59
C TYR A 26 -4.37 18.56 6.76
N PRO A 27 -5.06 18.74 7.89
CA PRO A 27 -6.01 19.86 8.06
C PRO A 27 -5.36 21.25 7.94
N VAL A 28 -4.08 21.34 8.35
CA VAL A 28 -3.31 22.60 8.34
C VAL A 28 -2.78 22.91 6.95
N MET A 29 -2.14 21.90 6.33
CA MET A 29 -1.46 22.08 5.05
C MET A 29 -2.37 21.87 3.85
N ARG A 30 -3.49 21.15 4.01
CA ARG A 30 -4.47 20.79 2.96
C ARG A 30 -3.83 20.20 1.69
N ARG A 31 -2.70 19.50 1.84
CA ARG A 31 -1.98 18.88 0.73
C ARG A 31 -2.39 17.42 0.59
N THR A 32 -2.94 17.07 -0.55
CA THR A 32 -3.47 15.72 -0.85
C THR A 32 -2.43 14.62 -0.73
N PHE A 33 -1.15 14.92 -0.97
CA PHE A 33 -0.09 13.92 -0.79
C PHE A 33 0.01 13.42 0.66
N LEU A 34 -0.32 14.25 1.66
CA LEU A 34 -0.31 13.83 3.07
C LEU A 34 -1.38 12.76 3.34
N LEU A 35 -2.57 12.95 2.75
CA LEU A 35 -3.65 11.97 2.87
C LEU A 35 -3.25 10.63 2.23
N TRP A 36 -2.71 10.67 1.00
CA TRP A 36 -2.24 9.46 0.32
C TRP A 36 -1.09 8.79 1.07
N ASN A 37 -0.18 9.57 1.66
CA ASN A 37 0.88 9.03 2.50
C ASN A 37 0.31 8.31 3.74
N ALA A 38 -0.66 8.87 4.41
CA ALA A 38 -1.30 8.26 5.57
C ALA A 38 -1.98 6.93 5.19
N VAL A 39 -2.82 6.93 4.15
CA VAL A 39 -3.52 5.70 3.70
C VAL A 39 -2.52 4.62 3.33
N ARG A 40 -1.50 4.96 2.53
CA ARG A 40 -0.44 4.02 2.15
C ARG A 40 0.27 3.44 3.37
N THR A 41 0.64 4.29 4.31
CA THR A 41 1.40 3.88 5.51
C THR A 41 0.58 2.95 6.39
N PHE A 42 -0.70 3.26 6.62
CA PHE A 42 -1.58 2.37 7.37
C PHE A 42 -1.83 1.04 6.66
N ALA A 43 -1.94 1.05 5.32
CA ALA A 43 -2.03 -0.19 4.56
C ALA A 43 -0.75 -1.03 4.69
N PHE A 44 0.44 -0.44 4.68
CA PHE A 44 1.70 -1.15 4.98
C PHE A 44 1.76 -1.68 6.41
N CYS A 45 1.27 -0.93 7.39
CA CYS A 45 1.17 -1.43 8.76
C CYS A 45 0.23 -2.65 8.85
N LEU A 46 -0.92 -2.59 8.19
CA LEU A 46 -1.88 -3.69 8.15
C LEU A 46 -1.30 -4.93 7.44
N MET A 47 -0.63 -4.73 6.30
CA MET A 47 0.11 -5.79 5.62
C MET A 47 1.15 -6.42 6.55
N GLY A 48 1.94 -5.60 7.23
CA GLY A 48 2.92 -6.08 8.20
C GLY A 48 2.27 -6.92 9.31
N LEU A 49 1.20 -6.43 9.93
CA LEU A 49 0.45 -7.17 10.95
C LEU A 49 -0.10 -8.51 10.41
N ALA A 50 -0.54 -8.54 9.16
CA ALA A 50 -1.09 -9.74 8.56
C ALA A 50 -0.03 -10.77 8.16
N LEU A 51 1.12 -10.36 7.65
CA LEU A 51 2.12 -11.27 7.08
C LEU A 51 3.22 -11.68 8.07
N PHE A 52 3.51 -10.87 9.08
CA PHE A 52 4.52 -11.26 10.10
C PHE A 52 3.96 -12.28 11.09
N PRO A 53 4.79 -13.24 11.54
CA PRO A 53 4.39 -14.28 12.50
C PRO A 53 4.30 -13.73 13.94
N VAL A 54 3.44 -12.75 14.17
CA VAL A 54 3.22 -12.15 15.49
C VAL A 54 1.89 -12.64 16.05
N GLU A 55 1.84 -12.90 17.35
CA GLU A 55 0.59 -13.18 18.05
C GLU A 55 -0.29 -11.93 18.03
N LEU A 56 -1.41 -12.03 17.33
CA LEU A 56 -2.38 -10.96 17.24
C LEU A 56 -3.56 -11.22 18.18
N PRO A 57 -4.30 -10.17 18.58
CA PRO A 57 -5.52 -10.33 19.38
C PRO A 57 -6.50 -11.31 18.74
N ALA A 58 -7.29 -12.01 19.57
CA ALA A 58 -8.21 -13.07 19.14
C ALA A 58 -9.28 -12.63 18.12
N PHE A 59 -9.52 -11.33 17.98
CA PHE A 59 -10.45 -10.81 16.98
C PHE A 59 -9.81 -10.66 15.58
N PHE A 60 -8.49 -10.82 15.46
CA PHE A 60 -7.83 -10.74 14.14
C PHE A 60 -7.92 -12.10 13.45
N PRO A 61 -8.22 -12.16 12.17
CA PRO A 61 -8.31 -13.41 11.42
C PRO A 61 -7.01 -14.23 11.46
N THR A 62 -7.14 -15.54 11.35
CA THR A 62 -6.01 -16.48 11.33
C THR A 62 -6.04 -17.30 10.05
N GLY A 63 -4.95 -18.01 9.76
CA GLY A 63 -4.85 -18.86 8.58
C GLY A 63 -4.90 -18.10 7.26
N GLU A 64 -5.59 -18.64 6.26
CA GLU A 64 -5.68 -18.07 4.90
C GLU A 64 -6.28 -16.66 4.89
N ALA A 65 -7.35 -16.43 5.66
CA ALA A 65 -7.97 -15.11 5.74
C ALA A 65 -7.01 -14.01 6.23
N ARG A 66 -6.00 -14.36 7.03
CA ARG A 66 -4.94 -13.45 7.46
C ARG A 66 -4.02 -13.08 6.29
N ILE A 67 -3.68 -14.05 5.47
CA ILE A 67 -2.84 -13.87 4.26
C ILE A 67 -3.59 -12.97 3.26
N ASP A 68 -4.86 -13.28 3.00
CA ASP A 68 -5.70 -12.48 2.08
C ASP A 68 -5.76 -11.00 2.49
N ILE A 69 -5.91 -10.73 3.80
CA ILE A 69 -5.89 -9.35 4.33
C ILE A 69 -4.54 -8.69 4.07
N GLY A 70 -3.44 -9.42 4.23
CA GLY A 70 -2.09 -8.93 3.95
C GLY A 70 -1.91 -8.55 2.48
N GLU A 71 -2.36 -9.39 1.57
CA GLU A 71 -2.29 -9.18 0.13
C GLU A 71 -3.19 -8.02 -0.34
N ILE A 72 -4.40 -7.93 0.17
CA ILE A 72 -5.30 -6.80 -0.08
C ILE A 72 -4.65 -5.50 0.41
N ALA A 73 -4.09 -5.50 1.61
CA ALA A 73 -3.42 -4.35 2.18
C ALA A 73 -2.17 -3.96 1.36
N LEU A 74 -1.39 -4.92 0.86
CA LEU A 74 -0.28 -4.69 -0.05
C LEU A 74 -0.76 -4.03 -1.34
N SER A 75 -1.80 -4.55 -1.96
CA SER A 75 -2.39 -3.99 -3.18
C SER A 75 -2.81 -2.53 -3.00
N ILE A 76 -3.44 -2.22 -1.89
CA ILE A 76 -3.84 -0.84 -1.54
C ILE A 76 -2.61 0.03 -1.31
N ALA A 77 -1.62 -0.46 -0.56
CA ALA A 77 -0.40 0.29 -0.25
C ALA A 77 0.37 0.67 -1.51
N VAL A 78 0.59 -0.31 -2.41
CA VAL A 78 1.27 -0.08 -3.69
C VAL A 78 0.41 0.80 -4.60
N GLY A 79 -0.90 0.57 -4.67
CA GLY A 79 -1.83 1.39 -5.44
C GLY A 79 -1.85 2.85 -5.00
N CYS A 80 -1.81 3.13 -3.69
CA CYS A 80 -1.76 4.49 -3.14
C CYS A 80 -0.42 5.19 -3.36
N THR A 81 0.66 4.44 -3.64
CA THR A 81 1.97 5.04 -3.94
C THR A 81 1.93 5.89 -5.21
N GLY A 82 1.17 5.48 -6.22
CA GLY A 82 1.00 6.26 -7.45
C GLY A 82 0.37 7.64 -7.20
N PRO A 83 -0.84 7.76 -6.65
CA PRO A 83 -1.45 9.03 -6.30
C PRO A 83 -0.60 9.89 -5.35
N PHE A 84 0.10 9.26 -4.40
CA PHE A 84 1.04 9.96 -3.52
C PHE A 84 2.14 10.66 -4.33
N LEU A 85 2.82 9.93 -5.21
CA LEU A 85 3.86 10.49 -6.08
C LEU A 85 3.29 11.52 -7.06
N ALA A 86 2.12 11.24 -7.65
CA ALA A 86 1.44 12.18 -8.54
C ALA A 86 1.16 13.52 -7.86
N ALA A 87 0.67 13.49 -6.61
CA ALA A 87 0.40 14.68 -5.82
C ALA A 87 1.67 15.43 -5.40
N TYR A 88 2.78 14.70 -5.20
CA TYR A 88 4.08 15.30 -4.87
C TYR A 88 4.70 16.02 -6.09
N ILE A 89 4.50 15.49 -7.31
CA ILE A 89 5.04 16.03 -8.57
C ILE A 89 4.12 17.12 -9.15
N GLU A 90 2.98 17.42 -8.53
CA GLU A 90 1.86 18.20 -9.09
C GLU A 90 2.22 19.62 -9.56
N GLU A 91 3.33 20.17 -9.14
CA GLU A 91 3.72 21.54 -9.43
C GLU A 91 4.54 21.73 -10.72
N ARG A 92 4.88 20.64 -11.47
CA ARG A 92 5.73 20.73 -12.66
C ARG A 92 5.01 20.24 -13.93
N ALA A 93 4.73 21.17 -14.83
CA ALA A 93 3.97 20.93 -16.07
C ALA A 93 4.47 19.80 -17.00
N PRO A 94 5.79 19.53 -17.19
CA PRO A 94 6.24 18.52 -18.16
C PRO A 94 5.84 17.08 -17.82
N TYR A 95 5.41 16.82 -16.61
CA TYR A 95 5.13 15.47 -16.10
C TYR A 95 3.66 15.05 -16.17
N ALA A 96 2.82 15.71 -16.96
CA ALA A 96 1.38 15.42 -17.03
C ALA A 96 1.07 13.95 -17.39
N ARG A 97 1.83 13.34 -18.32
CA ARG A 97 1.67 11.93 -18.69
C ARG A 97 2.05 10.98 -17.55
N ILE A 98 3.17 11.27 -16.89
CA ILE A 98 3.64 10.47 -15.75
C ILE A 98 2.61 10.52 -14.62
N ARG A 99 2.08 11.70 -14.31
CA ARG A 99 1.01 11.86 -13.31
C ARG A 99 -0.24 11.07 -13.64
N PHE A 100 -0.64 11.06 -14.91
CA PHE A 100 -1.77 10.25 -15.34
C PHE A 100 -1.54 8.77 -15.04
N TRP A 101 -0.39 8.23 -15.46
CA TRP A 101 -0.02 6.84 -15.19
C TRP A 101 0.05 6.53 -13.70
N LEU A 102 0.64 7.39 -12.89
CA LEU A 102 0.72 7.22 -11.45
C LEU A 102 -0.69 7.17 -10.80
N ARG A 103 -1.62 8.01 -11.27
CA ARG A 103 -3.01 7.99 -10.76
C ARG A 103 -3.77 6.73 -11.14
N THR A 104 -3.45 6.09 -12.26
CA THR A 104 -4.09 4.82 -12.66
C THR A 104 -3.64 3.63 -11.79
N MET A 105 -2.57 3.76 -11.02
CA MET A 105 -2.13 2.69 -10.12
C MET A 105 -3.13 2.40 -9.01
N LEU A 106 -3.85 3.40 -8.53
CA LEU A 106 -4.87 3.19 -7.49
C LEU A 106 -5.99 2.24 -7.94
N PRO A 107 -6.72 2.50 -9.06
CA PRO A 107 -7.73 1.55 -9.52
C PRO A 107 -7.15 0.18 -9.87
N ILE A 108 -5.91 0.11 -10.37
CA ILE A 108 -5.23 -1.17 -10.63
C ILE A 108 -4.96 -1.92 -9.31
N GLY A 109 -4.50 -1.22 -8.27
CA GLY A 109 -4.30 -1.80 -6.94
C GLY A 109 -5.61 -2.28 -6.31
N VAL A 110 -6.69 -1.50 -6.46
CA VAL A 110 -8.03 -1.92 -6.00
C VAL A 110 -8.49 -3.19 -6.74
N LEU A 111 -8.26 -3.29 -8.05
CA LEU A 111 -8.56 -4.50 -8.81
C LEU A 111 -7.74 -5.71 -8.33
N GLY A 112 -6.46 -5.52 -7.98
CA GLY A 112 -5.64 -6.55 -7.35
C GLY A 112 -6.24 -7.04 -6.03
N GLY A 113 -6.60 -6.12 -5.15
CA GLY A 113 -7.25 -6.47 -3.87
C GLY A 113 -8.60 -7.17 -4.05
N VAL A 114 -9.40 -6.77 -5.04
CA VAL A 114 -10.65 -7.46 -5.37
C VAL A 114 -10.38 -8.86 -5.93
N ALA A 115 -9.34 -9.03 -6.76
CA ALA A 115 -8.95 -10.35 -7.27
C ALA A 115 -8.60 -11.30 -6.10
N THR A 116 -7.78 -10.86 -5.14
CA THR A 116 -7.47 -11.63 -3.93
C THR A 116 -8.75 -11.95 -3.14
N ALA A 117 -9.64 -10.99 -2.91
CA ALA A 117 -10.88 -11.22 -2.17
C ALA A 117 -11.82 -12.21 -2.86
N LEU A 118 -11.74 -12.36 -4.18
CA LEU A 118 -12.55 -13.30 -4.96
C LEU A 118 -11.86 -14.65 -5.21
N ALA A 119 -10.57 -14.77 -4.93
CA ALA A 119 -9.79 -15.98 -5.15
C ALA A 119 -10.37 -17.25 -4.49
N PRO A 120 -10.94 -17.20 -3.25
CA PRO A 120 -11.59 -18.36 -2.64
C PRO A 120 -12.72 -18.98 -3.49
N TRP A 121 -13.39 -18.16 -4.32
CA TRP A 121 -14.43 -18.64 -5.23
C TRP A 121 -13.91 -18.92 -6.64
N TRP A 122 -12.83 -18.25 -7.05
CA TRP A 122 -12.20 -18.40 -8.36
C TRP A 122 -10.68 -18.49 -8.23
N PRO A 123 -10.12 -19.68 -7.96
CA PRO A 123 -8.67 -19.87 -7.71
C PRO A 123 -7.77 -19.40 -8.86
N ARG A 124 -8.33 -19.20 -10.06
CA ARG A 124 -7.56 -18.65 -11.20
C ARG A 124 -7.21 -17.17 -11.04
N LEU A 125 -7.75 -16.49 -10.02
CA LEU A 125 -7.46 -15.07 -9.77
C LEU A 125 -6.20 -14.84 -8.94
N ASP A 126 -5.66 -15.87 -8.27
CA ASP A 126 -4.44 -15.72 -7.44
C ASP A 126 -3.25 -15.18 -8.26
N TRP A 127 -2.99 -15.79 -9.42
CA TRP A 127 -1.91 -15.33 -10.28
C TRP A 127 -2.13 -13.91 -10.83
N LEU A 128 -3.37 -13.48 -10.93
CA LEU A 128 -3.72 -12.13 -11.41
C LEU A 128 -3.29 -11.07 -10.41
N HIS A 129 -3.45 -11.33 -9.10
CA HIS A 129 -2.96 -10.46 -8.04
C HIS A 129 -1.44 -10.24 -8.17
N ASP A 130 -0.66 -11.32 -8.24
CA ASP A 130 0.79 -11.26 -8.35
C ASP A 130 1.24 -10.50 -9.61
N LEU A 131 0.58 -10.75 -10.73
CA LEU A 131 0.86 -10.06 -11.98
C LEU A 131 0.57 -8.55 -11.87
N ILE A 132 -0.52 -8.17 -11.22
CA ILE A 132 -0.89 -6.77 -10.99
C ILE A 132 0.16 -6.08 -10.10
N ILE A 133 0.55 -6.70 -8.99
CA ILE A 133 1.57 -6.17 -8.09
C ILE A 133 2.91 -5.99 -8.83
N LEU A 134 3.34 -7.00 -9.56
CA LEU A 134 4.57 -6.95 -10.35
C LEU A 134 4.52 -5.81 -11.39
N ALA A 135 3.41 -5.70 -12.12
CA ALA A 135 3.23 -4.64 -13.12
C ALA A 135 3.24 -3.23 -12.49
N MET A 136 2.63 -3.07 -11.32
CA MET A 136 2.65 -1.79 -10.58
C MET A 136 4.07 -1.44 -10.10
N ILE A 137 4.83 -2.40 -9.56
CA ILE A 137 6.22 -2.18 -9.12
C ILE A 137 7.10 -1.78 -10.30
N LEU A 138 7.00 -2.50 -11.42
CA LEU A 138 7.75 -2.17 -12.64
C LEU A 138 7.35 -0.79 -13.18
N GLY A 139 6.06 -0.46 -13.18
CA GLY A 139 5.56 0.86 -13.59
C GLY A 139 6.10 1.98 -12.69
N LEU A 140 6.19 1.78 -11.38
CA LEU A 140 6.81 2.72 -10.45
C LEU A 140 8.30 2.92 -10.73
N LEU A 141 9.05 1.83 -10.97
CA LEU A 141 10.47 1.89 -11.30
C LEU A 141 10.71 2.67 -12.60
N VAL A 142 9.92 2.41 -13.64
CA VAL A 142 9.99 3.16 -14.91
C VAL A 142 9.68 4.63 -14.68
N ALA A 143 8.62 4.95 -13.92
CA ALA A 143 8.26 6.33 -13.60
C ALA A 143 9.38 7.08 -12.85
N LEU A 144 10.10 6.39 -11.94
CA LEU A 144 11.23 6.96 -11.20
C LEU A 144 12.47 7.18 -12.08
N ILE A 145 12.68 6.34 -13.10
CA ILE A 145 13.84 6.48 -14.02
C ILE A 145 13.60 7.62 -15.01
N VAL A 146 12.35 7.86 -15.40
CA VAL A 146 11.98 8.85 -16.43
C VAL A 146 11.71 10.23 -15.83
N ALA A 147 11.46 10.31 -14.52
CA ALA A 147 11.23 11.58 -13.80
C ALA A 147 12.52 12.31 -13.46
#